data_f9c2e9218788d9074693236f3f7b68b0
#
_entry.id   f9c2e9218788d9074693236f3f7b68b0
#
_cell.length_a   1.000
_cell.length_b   1.000
_cell.length_c   1.000
_cell.angle_alpha   90.00
_cell.angle_beta   90.00
_cell.angle_gamma   90.00
#
_symmetry.space_group_name_H-M   'P 1'
#
loop_
_entity.id
_entity.type
_entity.pdbx_description
1 polymer ?
#
loop_
_entity_poly.entity_id
_entity_poly.type
_entity_poly.pdbx_seq_one_letter_code
_entity_poly.pdbx_strand_id
1 'polypeptide(L)'
;MIRFLFPRRSLPFIIVTLVYALMCFNFPAYGEESLICADDIEKYCKEIKPGGGRILNCLKGHENELSVSCREKMNDLHSFIKDCEQACSGDIAQFCKEVQPGEGRIIKCLREREKELSPPCRAKFEMIDKRLKRRVE
;
A
#
# COMPACT_ATOMS: atom_id res chain seq x y z
N MET A 1 -6.42 22.98 62.79
CA MET A 1 -5.47 21.92 62.48
C MET A 1 -6.22 20.79 61.75
N ILE A 2 -6.27 20.78 60.46
CA ILE A 2 -6.94 19.74 59.67
C ILE A 2 -5.83 18.83 59.12
N ARG A 3 -5.70 17.62 59.71
CA ARG A 3 -4.81 16.56 59.22
C ARG A 3 -5.49 15.86 58.05
N PHE A 4 -5.06 16.11 56.85
CA PHE A 4 -5.39 15.28 55.65
C PHE A 4 -4.68 13.94 55.80
N LEU A 5 -5.42 12.91 56.19
CA LEU A 5 -5.03 11.51 56.13
C LEU A 5 -5.20 11.03 54.65
N PHE A 6 -4.14 11.09 53.87
CA PHE A 6 -4.08 10.40 52.59
C PHE A 6 -3.91 8.88 52.84
N PRO A 7 -4.82 8.02 52.39
CA PRO A 7 -4.65 6.58 52.57
C PRO A 7 -3.50 6.08 51.70
N ARG A 8 -2.48 5.57 52.34
CA ARG A 8 -1.22 5.02 51.79
C ARG A 8 -1.41 3.82 50.83
N ARG A 9 -2.65 3.44 50.48
CA ARG A 9 -3.02 2.29 49.65
C ARG A 9 -3.37 2.65 48.19
N SER A 10 -3.46 3.91 47.82
CA SER A 10 -3.86 4.36 46.46
C SER A 10 -2.67 4.59 45.52
N LEU A 11 -1.42 4.55 46.01
CA LEU A 11 -0.22 4.75 45.21
C LEU A 11 -0.07 3.71 44.05
N PRO A 12 -0.33 2.39 44.29
CA PRO A 12 -0.20 1.42 43.20
C PRO A 12 -1.28 1.60 42.11
N PHE A 13 -2.48 2.06 42.45
CA PHE A 13 -3.52 2.30 41.45
C PHE A 13 -3.22 3.51 40.56
N ILE A 14 -2.63 4.57 41.10
CA ILE A 14 -2.23 5.76 40.32
C ILE A 14 -1.10 5.43 39.39
N ILE A 15 -0.13 4.61 39.80
CA ILE A 15 1.00 4.17 38.92
C ILE A 15 0.47 3.28 37.82
N VAL A 16 -0.43 2.34 38.09
CA VAL A 16 -1.03 1.46 37.08
C VAL A 16 -1.84 2.24 36.06
N THR A 17 -2.64 3.24 36.51
CA THR A 17 -3.41 4.09 35.56
C THR A 17 -2.51 4.99 34.73
N LEU A 18 -1.42 5.53 35.29
CA LEU A 18 -0.43 6.32 34.53
C LEU A 18 0.33 5.46 33.52
N VAL A 19 0.73 4.24 33.88
CA VAL A 19 1.39 3.30 32.96
C VAL A 19 0.43 2.87 31.84
N TYR A 20 -0.85 2.63 32.13
CA TYR A 20 -1.87 2.31 31.14
C TYR A 20 -2.12 3.49 30.19
N ALA A 21 -2.17 4.72 30.70
CA ALA A 21 -2.31 5.92 29.89
C ALA A 21 -1.10 6.13 28.95
N LEU A 22 0.13 5.89 29.43
CA LEU A 22 1.36 5.97 28.65
C LEU A 22 1.47 4.84 27.58
N MET A 23 0.94 3.65 27.87
CA MET A 23 0.87 2.55 26.89
C MET A 23 -0.16 2.80 25.79
N CYS A 24 -1.27 3.48 26.08
CA CYS A 24 -2.28 3.81 25.07
C CYS A 24 -1.85 4.91 24.08
N PHE A 25 -0.84 5.73 24.44
CA PHE A 25 -0.33 6.80 23.54
C PHE A 25 0.73 6.34 22.55
N ASN A 26 1.23 5.09 22.64
CA ASN A 26 2.25 4.54 21.76
C ASN A 26 1.72 3.46 20.79
N PHE A 27 0.43 3.46 20.45
CA PHE A 27 -0.01 2.70 19.30
C PHE A 27 0.43 3.46 18.05
N PRO A 28 1.43 2.97 17.29
CA PRO A 28 1.64 3.47 15.95
C PRO A 28 0.32 3.22 15.19
N ALA A 29 -0.20 4.25 14.54
CA ALA A 29 -1.34 4.13 13.64
C ALA A 29 -0.96 3.18 12.49
N TYR A 30 -1.06 1.88 12.73
CA TYR A 30 -0.90 0.83 11.74
C TYR A 30 -2.18 0.81 10.90
N GLY A 31 -2.13 1.35 9.70
CA GLY A 31 -3.24 1.25 8.78
C GLY A 31 -3.44 2.41 7.81
N GLU A 32 -2.64 3.47 7.86
CA GLU A 32 -2.88 4.66 7.05
C GLU A 32 -2.51 4.50 5.56
N GLU A 33 -1.62 3.56 5.24
CA GLU A 33 -1.11 3.42 3.87
C GLU A 33 -2.11 2.81 2.87
N SER A 34 -3.11 2.06 3.34
CA SER A 34 -4.17 1.49 2.49
C SER A 34 -5.34 2.45 2.24
N LEU A 35 -5.44 3.53 3.00
CA LEU A 35 -6.56 4.47 2.99
C LEU A 35 -6.26 5.80 2.27
N ILE A 36 -5.02 6.03 1.83
CA ILE A 36 -4.58 7.33 1.27
C ILE A 36 -5.47 7.81 0.11
N CYS A 37 -6.00 6.91 -0.71
CA CYS A 37 -6.89 7.24 -1.81
C CYS A 37 -8.35 6.82 -1.60
N ALA A 38 -8.73 6.39 -0.39
CA ALA A 38 -10.08 5.82 -0.17
C ALA A 38 -11.18 6.85 -0.45
N ASP A 39 -11.02 8.07 0.05
CA ASP A 39 -12.00 9.14 -0.15
C ASP A 39 -12.10 9.56 -1.63
N ASP A 40 -10.96 9.63 -2.33
CA ASP A 40 -10.92 9.93 -3.76
C ASP A 40 -11.56 8.80 -4.58
N ILE A 41 -11.34 7.53 -4.21
CA ILE A 41 -11.98 6.37 -4.85
C ILE A 41 -13.48 6.42 -4.63
N GLU A 42 -13.95 6.66 -3.41
CA GLU A 42 -15.37 6.77 -3.09
C GLU A 42 -16.03 7.91 -3.86
N LYS A 43 -15.34 9.04 -3.99
CA LYS A 43 -15.86 10.23 -4.66
C LYS A 43 -15.94 10.09 -6.17
N TYR A 44 -14.89 9.56 -6.80
CA TYR A 44 -14.75 9.59 -8.25
C TYR A 44 -14.89 8.22 -8.92
N CYS A 45 -14.62 7.12 -8.19
CA CYS A 45 -14.46 5.77 -8.76
C CYS A 45 -15.33 4.69 -8.10
N LYS A 46 -16.31 5.04 -7.27
CA LYS A 46 -17.14 4.08 -6.51
C LYS A 46 -17.84 3.04 -7.37
N GLU A 47 -18.24 3.41 -8.60
CA GLU A 47 -18.93 2.49 -9.53
C GLU A 47 -17.95 1.55 -10.25
N ILE A 48 -16.64 1.75 -10.09
CA ILE A 48 -15.62 0.97 -10.78
C ILE A 48 -15.29 -0.28 -9.97
N LYS A 49 -15.58 -1.45 -10.53
CA LYS A 49 -15.22 -2.74 -9.90
C LYS A 49 -13.70 -2.89 -9.84
N PRO A 50 -13.13 -3.24 -8.66
CA PRO A 50 -11.69 -3.47 -8.51
C PRO A 50 -11.15 -4.57 -9.45
N GLY A 51 -9.86 -4.49 -9.78
CA GLY A 51 -9.13 -5.45 -10.60
C GLY A 51 -8.64 -4.86 -11.92
N GLY A 52 -7.60 -5.50 -12.50
CA GLY A 52 -7.04 -5.13 -13.80
C GLY A 52 -6.55 -3.68 -13.94
N GLY A 53 -6.30 -2.97 -12.84
CA GLY A 53 -5.88 -1.56 -12.88
C GLY A 53 -7.02 -0.55 -13.12
N ARG A 54 -8.29 -1.00 -13.14
CA ARG A 54 -9.44 -0.12 -13.44
C ARG A 54 -9.57 1.07 -12.49
N ILE A 55 -9.37 0.88 -11.19
CA ILE A 55 -9.38 1.96 -10.19
C ILE A 55 -8.24 2.96 -10.49
N LEU A 56 -7.04 2.44 -10.80
CA LEU A 56 -5.89 3.28 -11.15
C LEU A 56 -6.16 4.15 -12.38
N ASN A 57 -6.76 3.57 -13.43
CA ASN A 57 -7.14 4.29 -14.63
C ASN A 57 -8.23 5.34 -14.36
N CYS A 58 -9.20 5.03 -13.49
CA CYS A 58 -10.22 5.99 -13.07
C CYS A 58 -9.59 7.17 -12.33
N LEU A 59 -8.77 6.92 -11.31
CA LEU A 59 -8.07 7.99 -10.57
C LEU A 59 -7.18 8.83 -11.48
N LYS A 60 -6.52 8.22 -12.46
CA LYS A 60 -5.73 8.96 -13.45
C LYS A 60 -6.58 9.93 -14.28
N GLY A 61 -7.82 9.57 -14.59
CA GLY A 61 -8.77 10.45 -15.28
C GLY A 61 -9.15 11.69 -14.44
N HIS A 62 -9.01 11.61 -13.11
CA HIS A 62 -9.32 12.67 -12.15
C HIS A 62 -8.08 13.27 -11.46
N GLU A 63 -6.88 13.12 -12.03
CA GLU A 63 -5.60 13.45 -11.40
C GLU A 63 -5.55 14.86 -10.80
N ASN A 64 -6.12 15.84 -11.48
CA ASN A 64 -6.15 17.25 -11.03
C ASN A 64 -7.09 17.51 -9.85
N GLU A 65 -8.03 16.59 -9.60
CA GLU A 65 -9.07 16.71 -8.58
C GLU A 65 -8.78 15.88 -7.33
N LEU A 66 -7.76 15.00 -7.40
CA LEU A 66 -7.35 14.15 -6.29
C LEU A 66 -6.77 14.96 -5.13
N SER A 67 -6.90 14.44 -3.92
CA SER A 67 -6.17 14.92 -2.76
C SER A 67 -4.65 14.91 -3.03
N VAL A 68 -3.91 15.78 -2.35
CA VAL A 68 -2.44 15.86 -2.51
C VAL A 68 -1.80 14.51 -2.21
N SER A 69 -2.20 13.87 -1.12
CA SER A 69 -1.67 12.57 -0.69
C SER A 69 -1.95 11.45 -1.69
N CYS A 70 -3.16 11.41 -2.27
CA CYS A 70 -3.48 10.43 -3.30
C CYS A 70 -2.70 10.68 -4.59
N ARG A 71 -2.54 11.93 -5.00
CA ARG A 71 -1.75 12.29 -6.18
C ARG A 71 -0.28 11.88 -6.03
N GLU A 72 0.33 12.15 -4.88
CA GLU A 72 1.71 11.71 -4.59
C GLU A 72 1.82 10.19 -4.66
N LYS A 73 0.87 9.47 -4.05
CA LYS A 73 0.84 8.00 -4.11
C LYS A 73 0.68 7.47 -5.53
N MET A 74 -0.12 8.14 -6.37
CA MET A 74 -0.28 7.82 -7.79
C MET A 74 1.02 8.02 -8.56
N ASN A 75 1.76 9.11 -8.31
CA ASN A 75 3.06 9.39 -8.93
C ASN A 75 4.11 8.34 -8.55
N ASP A 76 4.18 7.96 -7.27
CA ASP A 76 5.07 6.90 -6.81
C ASP A 76 4.76 5.56 -7.47
N LEU A 77 3.47 5.22 -7.58
CA LEU A 77 3.05 4.00 -8.25
C LEU A 77 3.36 4.02 -9.74
N HIS A 78 3.15 5.17 -10.41
CA HIS A 78 3.48 5.33 -11.83
C HIS A 78 4.98 5.16 -12.10
N SER A 79 5.82 5.81 -11.28
CA SER A 79 7.27 5.65 -11.31
C SER A 79 7.69 4.19 -11.14
N PHE A 80 7.12 3.50 -10.14
CA PHE A 80 7.39 2.10 -9.90
C PHE A 80 6.99 1.19 -11.08
N ILE A 81 5.83 1.43 -11.68
CA ILE A 81 5.36 0.68 -12.86
C ILE A 81 6.34 0.87 -14.02
N LYS A 82 6.75 2.11 -14.30
CA LYS A 82 7.71 2.44 -15.36
C LYS A 82 9.05 1.72 -15.15
N ASP A 83 9.55 1.70 -13.93
CA ASP A 83 10.77 0.97 -13.57
C ASP A 83 10.65 -0.54 -13.80
N CYS A 84 9.47 -1.11 -13.49
CA CYS A 84 9.20 -2.53 -13.75
C CYS A 84 9.15 -2.82 -15.24
N GLU A 85 8.47 -1.99 -16.04
CA GLU A 85 8.39 -2.11 -17.49
C GLU A 85 9.78 -2.03 -18.13
N GLN A 86 10.62 -1.11 -17.69
CA GLN A 86 11.99 -0.97 -18.17
C GLN A 86 12.83 -2.20 -17.85
N ALA A 87 12.77 -2.69 -16.58
CA ALA A 87 13.53 -3.86 -16.16
C ALA A 87 13.10 -5.15 -16.86
N CYS A 88 11.83 -5.25 -17.28
CA CYS A 88 11.26 -6.43 -17.91
C CYS A 88 11.10 -6.29 -19.44
N SER A 89 11.53 -5.21 -20.06
CA SER A 89 11.29 -4.94 -21.49
C SER A 89 11.78 -6.04 -22.41
N GLY A 90 12.97 -6.60 -22.14
CA GLY A 90 13.53 -7.72 -22.90
C GLY A 90 12.73 -9.00 -22.75
N ASP A 91 12.32 -9.33 -21.52
CA ASP A 91 11.50 -10.52 -21.25
C ASP A 91 10.10 -10.39 -21.85
N ILE A 92 9.51 -9.19 -21.83
CA ILE A 92 8.23 -8.92 -22.49
C ILE A 92 8.35 -9.15 -24.00
N ALA A 93 9.37 -8.61 -24.62
CA ALA A 93 9.61 -8.78 -26.07
C ALA A 93 9.87 -10.24 -26.44
N GLN A 94 10.51 -11.01 -25.57
CA GLN A 94 10.84 -12.41 -25.79
C GLN A 94 9.64 -13.35 -25.57
N PHE A 95 8.95 -13.19 -24.44
CA PHE A 95 7.95 -14.17 -23.98
C PHE A 95 6.50 -13.73 -24.16
N CYS A 96 6.24 -12.41 -24.21
CA CYS A 96 4.90 -11.85 -24.14
C CYS A 96 4.56 -10.92 -25.32
N LYS A 97 5.29 -11.00 -26.45
CA LYS A 97 5.12 -10.11 -27.61
C LYS A 97 3.71 -10.12 -28.21
N GLU A 98 3.00 -11.25 -28.13
CA GLU A 98 1.64 -11.40 -28.65
C GLU A 98 0.57 -10.99 -27.62
N VAL A 99 0.98 -10.65 -26.38
CA VAL A 99 0.06 -10.29 -25.30
C VAL A 99 -0.19 -8.79 -25.33
N GLN A 100 -1.41 -8.39 -25.59
CA GLN A 100 -1.78 -6.97 -25.55
C GLN A 100 -1.73 -6.43 -24.12
N PRO A 101 -1.12 -5.24 -23.89
CA PRO A 101 -1.09 -4.59 -22.59
C PRO A 101 -2.50 -4.30 -22.05
N GLY A 102 -2.61 -4.21 -20.72
CA GLY A 102 -3.84 -3.91 -20.00
C GLY A 102 -4.29 -5.06 -19.12
N GLU A 103 -5.11 -4.75 -18.12
CA GLU A 103 -5.73 -5.69 -17.18
C GLU A 103 -4.78 -6.70 -16.50
N GLY A 104 -3.48 -6.37 -16.41
CA GLY A 104 -2.48 -7.23 -15.82
C GLY A 104 -2.04 -8.42 -16.70
N ARG A 105 -2.44 -8.45 -17.99
CA ARG A 105 -2.13 -9.58 -18.91
C ARG A 105 -0.62 -9.80 -19.06
N ILE A 106 0.17 -8.73 -19.19
CA ILE A 106 1.64 -8.84 -19.27
C ILE A 106 2.22 -9.44 -17.99
N ILE A 107 1.75 -9.00 -16.82
CA ILE A 107 2.21 -9.54 -15.52
C ILE A 107 1.88 -11.02 -15.40
N LYS A 108 0.68 -11.44 -15.86
CA LYS A 108 0.30 -12.85 -15.87
C LYS A 108 1.22 -13.66 -16.79
N CYS A 109 1.47 -13.20 -18.00
CA CYS A 109 2.37 -13.84 -18.96
C CYS A 109 3.78 -14.01 -18.40
N LEU A 110 4.37 -12.95 -17.82
CA LEU A 110 5.70 -13.02 -17.21
C LEU A 110 5.73 -13.95 -15.99
N ARG A 111 4.66 -13.99 -15.19
CA ARG A 111 4.57 -14.89 -14.03
C ARG A 111 4.60 -16.38 -14.44
N GLU A 112 3.97 -16.72 -15.55
CA GLU A 112 4.02 -18.08 -16.11
C GLU A 112 5.43 -18.49 -16.57
N ARG A 113 6.31 -17.50 -16.79
CA ARG A 113 7.72 -17.66 -17.19
C ARG A 113 8.74 -17.23 -16.13
N GLU A 114 8.34 -17.16 -14.86
CA GLU A 114 9.13 -16.58 -13.77
C GLU A 114 10.56 -17.16 -13.67
N LYS A 115 10.72 -18.47 -13.92
CA LYS A 115 12.02 -19.15 -13.88
C LYS A 115 12.97 -18.77 -15.03
N GLU A 116 12.40 -18.27 -16.14
CA GLU A 116 13.12 -17.92 -17.36
C GLU A 116 13.42 -16.42 -17.44
N LEU A 117 12.85 -15.61 -16.53
CA LEU A 117 13.05 -14.16 -16.51
C LEU A 117 14.50 -13.77 -16.25
N SER A 118 14.92 -12.69 -16.89
CA SER A 118 16.21 -12.05 -16.61
C SER A 118 16.33 -11.65 -15.14
N PRO A 119 17.55 -11.58 -14.58
CA PRO A 119 17.76 -11.20 -13.19
C PRO A 119 17.11 -9.87 -12.78
N PRO A 120 17.17 -8.77 -13.60
CA PRO A 120 16.53 -7.50 -13.25
C PRO A 120 14.99 -7.61 -13.21
N CYS A 121 14.38 -8.33 -14.15
CA CYS A 121 12.93 -8.54 -14.16
C CYS A 121 12.48 -9.41 -12.98
N ARG A 122 13.18 -10.50 -12.70
CA ARG A 122 12.90 -11.37 -11.54
C ARG A 122 12.96 -10.61 -10.22
N ALA A 123 13.96 -9.76 -10.02
CA ALA A 123 14.07 -8.93 -8.82
C ALA A 123 12.84 -8.02 -8.61
N LYS A 124 12.25 -7.49 -9.68
CA LYS A 124 11.01 -6.69 -9.61
C LYS A 124 9.81 -7.56 -9.19
N PHE A 125 9.70 -8.79 -9.69
CA PHE A 125 8.64 -9.72 -9.28
C PHE A 125 8.74 -10.08 -7.79
N GLU A 126 9.93 -10.41 -7.31
CA GLU A 126 10.15 -10.68 -5.87
C GLU A 126 9.77 -9.48 -4.99
N MET A 127 10.05 -8.27 -5.44
CA MET A 127 9.68 -7.04 -4.73
C MET A 127 8.15 -6.87 -4.68
N ILE A 128 7.45 -7.15 -5.78
CA ILE A 128 5.97 -7.10 -5.85
C ILE A 128 5.38 -8.13 -4.88
N ASP A 129 5.85 -9.36 -4.91
CA ASP A 129 5.35 -10.44 -4.05
C ASP A 129 5.58 -10.16 -2.57
N LYS A 130 6.73 -9.60 -2.20
CA LYS A 130 6.99 -9.13 -0.82
C LYS A 130 6.03 -8.03 -0.38
N ARG A 131 5.66 -7.10 -1.27
CA ARG A 131 4.68 -6.05 -0.97
C ARG A 131 3.28 -6.61 -0.80
N LEU A 132 2.88 -7.57 -1.63
CA LEU A 132 1.56 -8.20 -1.55
C LEU A 132 1.41 -9.03 -0.26
N LYS A 133 2.42 -9.81 0.13
CA LYS A 133 2.41 -10.59 1.37
C LYS A 133 2.23 -9.72 2.61
N ARG A 134 2.93 -8.58 2.71
CA ARG A 134 2.81 -7.64 3.84
C ARG A 134 1.43 -7.00 4.00
N ARG A 135 0.57 -7.04 2.98
CA ARG A 135 -0.81 -6.52 3.05
C ARG A 135 -1.83 -7.53 3.56
N VAL A 136 -1.46 -8.79 3.62
CA VAL A 136 -2.34 -9.91 4.00
C VAL A 136 -2.09 -10.35 5.45
N GLU A 137 -0.95 -9.99 6.02
CA GLU A 137 -0.59 -10.18 7.44
C GLU A 137 -1.10 -9.01 8.30
#